data_be5e19cc1edebc32f67b6e82fc0fac2b
#
_entry.id   be5e19cc1edebc32f67b6e82fc0fac2b
#
_cell.length_a   1.000
_cell.length_b   1.000
_cell.length_c   1.000
_cell.angle_alpha   90.00
_cell.angle_beta   90.00
_cell.angle_gamma   90.00
#
_symmetry.space_group_name_H-M   'P 1'
#
loop_
_entity.id
_entity.type
_entity.pdbx_description
1 polymer ?
#
loop_
_entity_poly.entity_id
_entity_poly.type
_entity_poly.pdbx_seq_one_letter_code
_entity_poly.pdbx_strand_id
1 'polypeptide(L)'
;EGLANFVAPSGLALAPQGGLFVADADLAIVVQLDAQGQPRRSIGRGLLQRPTGLARDAATGLLFVADTYAHDIKVFDANGALVRVIGQRGGGDGEFNFPTHLAWANGELYVTDTLNSRVQVFSAEGEVLVRKFGQRGLYLGNLVRPKGVSVDSEGNVYVVESYYDSLLVFSARGEFLLPIGGTGTSTGRFYLPSGVWVDARNRVHIADMFNGRVVLFQFLGGS
;
A
#
# COMPACT_ATOMS: atom_id res chain seq x y z
N GLU A 1 -6.34 -28.48 5.21
CA GLU A 1 -5.41 -28.55 4.07
C GLU A 1 -4.52 -27.31 4.11
N GLY A 2 -3.19 -27.52 4.03
CA GLY A 2 -2.18 -26.60 4.47
C GLY A 2 -2.20 -25.23 3.81
N LEU A 3 -2.17 -24.19 4.63
CA LEU A 3 -1.90 -22.79 4.25
C LEU A 3 -0.43 -22.58 3.79
N ALA A 4 0.26 -23.66 3.40
CA ALA A 4 1.72 -23.67 3.29
C ALA A 4 2.27 -23.15 1.95
N ASN A 5 1.44 -23.02 0.90
CA ASN A 5 1.90 -22.62 -0.41
C ASN A 5 1.16 -21.39 -0.91
N PHE A 6 1.86 -20.25 -1.00
CA PHE A 6 1.37 -19.08 -1.70
C PHE A 6 1.37 -19.32 -3.21
N VAL A 7 0.38 -18.73 -3.89
CA VAL A 7 0.26 -18.76 -5.36
C VAL A 7 0.63 -17.43 -5.97
N ALA A 8 0.06 -16.33 -5.44
CA ALA A 8 0.34 -14.97 -5.89
C ALA A 8 0.42 -14.01 -4.69
N PRO A 9 1.46 -14.15 -3.84
CA PRO A 9 1.64 -13.23 -2.72
C PRO A 9 1.90 -11.81 -3.24
N SER A 10 1.23 -10.84 -2.65
CA SER A 10 1.24 -9.45 -3.15
C SER A 10 1.54 -8.43 -2.06
N GLY A 11 0.63 -8.23 -1.12
CA GLY A 11 0.77 -7.25 -0.03
C GLY A 11 1.22 -7.86 1.28
N LEU A 12 1.93 -7.06 2.06
CA LEU A 12 2.43 -7.43 3.39
C LEU A 12 2.03 -6.38 4.41
N ALA A 13 1.69 -6.82 5.62
CA ALA A 13 1.57 -5.96 6.78
C ALA A 13 2.12 -6.66 8.04
N LEU A 14 2.63 -5.88 8.99
CA LEU A 14 3.13 -6.43 10.25
C LEU A 14 1.96 -6.95 11.09
N ALA A 15 2.06 -8.19 11.53
CA ALA A 15 1.14 -8.78 12.48
C ALA A 15 1.65 -8.59 13.93
N PRO A 16 0.81 -8.86 14.95
CA PRO A 16 1.25 -8.85 16.33
C PRO A 16 2.44 -9.80 16.58
N GLN A 17 3.25 -9.47 17.58
CA GLN A 17 4.35 -10.33 18.06
C GLN A 17 5.41 -10.68 16.99
N GLY A 18 5.62 -9.80 16.02
CA GLY A 18 6.64 -9.97 14.98
C GLY A 18 6.23 -10.88 13.82
N GLY A 19 4.96 -11.25 13.72
CA GLY A 19 4.42 -12.00 12.59
C GLY A 19 4.13 -11.11 11.37
N LEU A 20 3.55 -11.70 10.32
CA LEU A 20 3.17 -11.04 9.08
C LEU A 20 1.74 -11.40 8.67
N PHE A 21 1.03 -10.44 8.06
CA PHE A 21 -0.09 -10.72 7.18
C PHE A 21 0.40 -10.70 5.74
N VAL A 22 0.00 -11.68 4.96
CA VAL A 22 0.35 -11.82 3.54
C VAL A 22 -0.94 -11.95 2.74
N ALA A 23 -1.20 -11.01 1.84
CA ALA A 23 -2.29 -11.15 0.87
C ALA A 23 -1.86 -12.10 -0.24
N ASP A 24 -2.67 -13.09 -0.55
CA ASP A 24 -2.52 -13.93 -1.74
C ASP A 24 -3.66 -13.63 -2.71
N ALA A 25 -3.29 -12.99 -3.81
CA ALA A 25 -4.25 -12.47 -4.77
C ALA A 25 -5.03 -13.59 -5.50
N ASP A 26 -4.40 -14.71 -5.79
CA ASP A 26 -5.02 -15.79 -6.54
C ASP A 26 -5.76 -16.79 -5.62
N LEU A 27 -5.29 -16.97 -4.38
CA LEU A 27 -6.04 -17.73 -3.37
C LEU A 27 -7.21 -16.93 -2.77
N ALA A 28 -7.27 -15.62 -3.05
CA ALA A 28 -8.29 -14.70 -2.55
C ALA A 28 -8.44 -14.74 -1.01
N ILE A 29 -7.31 -14.76 -0.30
CA ILE A 29 -7.22 -14.76 1.16
C ILE A 29 -6.08 -13.88 1.65
N VAL A 30 -6.11 -13.54 2.94
CA VAL A 30 -4.95 -13.06 3.68
C VAL A 30 -4.51 -14.16 4.66
N VAL A 31 -3.24 -14.51 4.66
CA VAL A 31 -2.66 -15.49 5.59
C VAL A 31 -1.94 -14.74 6.71
N GLN A 32 -2.22 -15.05 7.94
CA GLN A 32 -1.44 -14.61 9.09
C GLN A 32 -0.34 -15.63 9.38
N LEU A 33 0.91 -15.16 9.38
CA LEU A 33 2.10 -15.90 9.79
C LEU A 33 2.54 -15.44 11.18
N ASP A 34 3.15 -16.35 11.95
CA ASP A 34 3.87 -15.98 13.17
C ASP A 34 5.29 -15.45 12.86
N ALA A 35 6.05 -15.13 13.94
CA ALA A 35 7.42 -14.64 13.83
C ALA A 35 8.41 -15.66 13.23
N GLN A 36 8.07 -16.95 13.20
CA GLN A 36 8.83 -18.02 12.59
C GLN A 36 8.39 -18.29 11.14
N GLY A 37 7.44 -17.49 10.61
CA GLY A 37 6.90 -17.66 9.26
C GLY A 37 5.91 -18.82 9.13
N GLN A 38 5.43 -19.39 10.24
CA GLN A 38 4.45 -20.48 10.19
C GLN A 38 3.03 -19.92 10.04
N PRO A 39 2.20 -20.50 9.16
CA PRO A 39 0.83 -20.05 8.99
C PRO A 39 -0.02 -20.37 10.23
N ARG A 40 -0.78 -19.38 10.67
CA ARG A 40 -1.68 -19.46 11.84
C ARG A 40 -3.14 -19.56 11.45
N ARG A 41 -3.58 -18.71 10.51
CA ARG A 41 -4.97 -18.68 10.02
C ARG A 41 -5.05 -17.97 8.67
N SER A 42 -6.18 -18.18 7.98
CA SER A 42 -6.59 -17.38 6.83
C SER A 42 -7.73 -16.43 7.20
N ILE A 43 -7.76 -15.25 6.56
CA ILE A 43 -8.76 -14.22 6.72
C ILE A 43 -9.37 -13.94 5.35
N GLY A 44 -10.68 -13.66 5.32
CA GLY A 44 -11.39 -13.19 4.12
C GLY A 44 -11.74 -14.28 3.10
N ARG A 45 -11.59 -15.57 3.44
CA ARG A 45 -11.97 -16.68 2.54
C ARG A 45 -13.46 -16.59 2.16
N GLY A 46 -13.73 -16.56 0.86
CA GLY A 46 -15.09 -16.40 0.30
C GLY A 46 -15.64 -14.97 0.37
N LEU A 47 -14.88 -14.02 0.95
CA LEU A 47 -15.24 -12.60 1.02
C LEU A 47 -14.38 -11.73 0.09
N LEU A 48 -13.14 -12.15 -0.17
CA LEU A 48 -12.18 -11.46 -1.02
C LEU A 48 -12.25 -12.00 -2.46
N GLN A 49 -11.99 -11.12 -3.43
CA GLN A 49 -11.89 -11.50 -4.85
C GLN A 49 -10.43 -11.51 -5.32
N ARG A 50 -9.69 -10.43 -5.07
CA ARG A 50 -8.26 -10.30 -5.39
C ARG A 50 -7.57 -9.34 -4.42
N PRO A 51 -7.26 -9.79 -3.20
CA PRO A 51 -6.58 -8.94 -2.23
C PRO A 51 -5.16 -8.64 -2.69
N THR A 52 -4.73 -7.39 -2.58
CA THR A 52 -3.39 -6.96 -2.99
C THR A 52 -2.68 -6.19 -1.88
N GLY A 53 -3.07 -4.95 -1.59
CA GLY A 53 -2.46 -4.13 -0.56
C GLY A 53 -3.01 -4.43 0.83
N LEU A 54 -2.14 -4.37 1.83
CA LEU A 54 -2.51 -4.51 3.23
C LEU A 54 -2.00 -3.31 4.03
N ALA A 55 -2.81 -2.87 4.98
CA ALA A 55 -2.39 -1.95 6.03
C ALA A 55 -3.01 -2.37 7.36
N ARG A 56 -2.36 -2.07 8.47
CA ARG A 56 -2.86 -2.43 9.79
C ARG A 56 -2.76 -1.26 10.75
N ASP A 57 -3.85 -1.00 11.46
CA ASP A 57 -3.82 -0.19 12.66
C ASP A 57 -3.39 -1.05 13.85
N ALA A 58 -2.21 -0.76 14.38
CA ALA A 58 -1.68 -1.52 15.51
C ALA A 58 -2.44 -1.26 16.82
N ALA A 59 -3.08 -0.09 16.97
CA ALA A 59 -3.80 0.31 18.18
C ALA A 59 -5.14 -0.42 18.32
N THR A 60 -5.91 -0.46 17.23
CA THR A 60 -7.25 -1.10 17.23
C THR A 60 -7.19 -2.57 16.79
N GLY A 61 -6.13 -2.98 16.11
CA GLY A 61 -5.99 -4.30 15.51
C GLY A 61 -6.71 -4.47 14.17
N LEU A 62 -7.31 -3.41 13.64
CA LEU A 62 -7.97 -3.44 12.32
C LEU A 62 -6.98 -3.73 11.20
N LEU A 63 -7.37 -4.63 10.30
CA LEU A 63 -6.64 -4.97 9.10
C LEU A 63 -7.43 -4.49 7.88
N PHE A 64 -6.83 -3.58 7.12
CA PHE A 64 -7.37 -3.05 5.87
C PHE A 64 -6.80 -3.86 4.70
N VAL A 65 -7.66 -4.28 3.79
CA VAL A 65 -7.33 -5.11 2.64
C VAL A 65 -7.87 -4.44 1.37
N ALA A 66 -6.98 -4.04 0.46
CA ALA A 66 -7.39 -3.60 -0.86
C ALA A 66 -7.84 -4.83 -1.67
N ASP A 67 -9.14 -4.94 -1.90
CA ASP A 67 -9.70 -5.99 -2.75
C ASP A 67 -9.86 -5.44 -4.17
N THR A 68 -8.77 -5.54 -4.92
CA THR A 68 -8.58 -4.86 -6.20
C THR A 68 -9.70 -5.14 -7.20
N TYR A 69 -10.18 -6.38 -7.30
CA TYR A 69 -11.24 -6.74 -8.25
C TYR A 69 -12.64 -6.41 -7.75
N ALA A 70 -12.83 -6.29 -6.44
CA ALA A 70 -14.06 -5.79 -5.85
C ALA A 70 -14.15 -4.25 -5.93
N HIS A 71 -13.05 -3.56 -6.23
CA HIS A 71 -12.95 -2.11 -6.24
C HIS A 71 -13.28 -1.46 -4.89
N ASP A 72 -12.93 -2.14 -3.81
CA ASP A 72 -13.21 -1.69 -2.45
C ASP A 72 -12.05 -2.00 -1.50
N ILE A 73 -12.16 -1.52 -0.26
CA ILE A 73 -11.27 -1.86 0.85
C ILE A 73 -12.10 -2.59 1.89
N LYS A 74 -11.73 -3.83 2.19
CA LYS A 74 -12.36 -4.62 3.24
C LYS A 74 -11.61 -4.45 4.55
N VAL A 75 -12.35 -4.21 5.63
CA VAL A 75 -11.78 -4.01 6.97
C VAL A 75 -12.16 -5.18 7.85
N PHE A 76 -11.14 -5.84 8.39
CA PHE A 76 -11.31 -6.98 9.30
C PHE A 76 -10.86 -6.59 10.72
N ASP A 77 -11.54 -7.12 11.72
CA ASP A 77 -11.14 -6.97 13.11
C ASP A 77 -9.94 -7.89 13.49
N ALA A 78 -9.49 -7.78 14.74
CA ALA A 78 -8.40 -8.59 15.26
C ALA A 78 -8.70 -10.11 15.23
N ASN A 79 -9.97 -10.51 15.19
CA ASN A 79 -10.39 -11.92 15.09
C ASN A 79 -10.49 -12.41 13.63
N GLY A 80 -10.40 -11.48 12.65
CA GLY A 80 -10.53 -11.77 11.22
C GLY A 80 -11.98 -11.74 10.72
N ALA A 81 -12.90 -11.17 11.50
CA ALA A 81 -14.27 -10.92 11.05
C ALA A 81 -14.33 -9.65 10.19
N LEU A 82 -15.07 -9.69 9.09
CA LEU A 82 -15.34 -8.50 8.26
C LEU A 82 -16.25 -7.55 9.04
N VAL A 83 -15.76 -6.35 9.32
CA VAL A 83 -16.51 -5.34 10.09
C VAL A 83 -16.98 -4.19 9.24
N ARG A 84 -16.36 -3.95 8.06
CA ARG A 84 -16.69 -2.83 7.19
C ARG A 84 -16.17 -3.03 5.77
N VAL A 85 -16.83 -2.37 4.81
CA VAL A 85 -16.37 -2.18 3.43
C VAL A 85 -16.34 -0.69 3.15
N ILE A 86 -15.20 -0.20 2.58
CA ILE A 86 -15.01 1.20 2.20
C ILE A 86 -14.98 1.28 0.69
N GLY A 87 -15.82 2.15 0.12
CA GLY A 87 -15.86 2.44 -1.30
C GLY A 87 -16.59 1.39 -2.14
N GLN A 88 -16.57 1.66 -3.42
CA GLN A 88 -17.17 0.86 -4.49
C GLN A 88 -16.50 1.24 -5.82
N ARG A 89 -16.83 0.53 -6.90
CA ARG A 89 -16.31 0.86 -8.23
C ARG A 89 -16.80 2.22 -8.71
N GLY A 90 -15.84 3.10 -9.10
CA GLY A 90 -16.15 4.40 -9.68
C GLY A 90 -14.95 5.34 -9.73
N GLY A 91 -15.22 6.61 -10.05
CA GLY A 91 -14.23 7.69 -10.15
C GLY A 91 -14.51 8.86 -9.20
N GLY A 92 -15.61 8.84 -8.49
CA GLY A 92 -16.00 9.85 -7.51
C GLY A 92 -15.18 9.78 -6.23
N ASP A 93 -15.47 10.67 -5.30
CA ASP A 93 -14.83 10.70 -3.99
C ASP A 93 -15.30 9.49 -3.16
N GLY A 94 -14.34 8.77 -2.59
CA GLY A 94 -14.61 7.52 -1.89
C GLY A 94 -14.88 6.31 -2.79
N GLU A 95 -14.91 6.47 -4.11
CA GLU A 95 -15.00 5.38 -5.08
C GLU A 95 -13.61 5.00 -5.58
N PHE A 96 -13.43 3.75 -6.04
CA PHE A 96 -12.14 3.25 -6.49
C PHE A 96 -12.20 2.60 -7.88
N ASN A 97 -11.06 2.67 -8.57
CA ASN A 97 -10.83 1.93 -9.81
C ASN A 97 -9.51 1.16 -9.72
N PHE A 98 -9.60 -0.12 -9.37
CA PHE A 98 -8.47 -1.00 -9.07
C PHE A 98 -7.55 -0.41 -7.98
N PRO A 99 -8.02 -0.26 -6.72
CA PRO A 99 -7.14 0.09 -5.60
C PRO A 99 -6.13 -1.03 -5.39
N THR A 100 -4.84 -0.68 -5.19
CA THR A 100 -3.78 -1.72 -5.16
C THR A 100 -2.97 -1.74 -3.87
N HIS A 101 -2.60 -0.59 -3.31
CA HIS A 101 -1.75 -0.53 -2.13
C HIS A 101 -2.35 0.36 -1.06
N LEU A 102 -1.99 0.05 0.18
CA LEU A 102 -2.46 0.74 1.37
C LEU A 102 -1.29 1.12 2.27
N ALA A 103 -1.44 2.22 2.99
CA ALA A 103 -0.61 2.55 4.14
C ALA A 103 -1.50 3.04 5.28
N TRP A 104 -1.12 2.73 6.50
CA TRP A 104 -1.72 3.27 7.71
C TRP A 104 -0.68 4.09 8.45
N ALA A 105 -0.95 5.37 8.64
CA ALA A 105 -0.06 6.28 9.35
C ALA A 105 -0.85 7.42 9.99
N ASN A 106 -0.45 7.83 11.18
CA ASN A 106 -1.01 8.99 11.89
C ASN A 106 -2.55 8.96 12.03
N GLY A 107 -3.15 7.76 12.17
CA GLY A 107 -4.60 7.59 12.25
C GLY A 107 -5.33 7.76 10.92
N GLU A 108 -4.64 7.68 9.79
CA GLU A 108 -5.23 7.80 8.46
C GLU A 108 -4.88 6.62 7.56
N LEU A 109 -5.83 6.24 6.72
CA LEU A 109 -5.66 5.22 5.69
C LEU A 109 -5.39 5.87 4.33
N TYR A 110 -4.24 5.60 3.76
CA TYR A 110 -3.83 6.02 2.43
C TYR A 110 -4.09 4.88 1.44
N VAL A 111 -4.80 5.18 0.35
CA VAL A 111 -5.18 4.21 -0.69
C VAL A 111 -4.69 4.67 -2.05
N THR A 112 -3.86 3.88 -2.71
CA THR A 112 -3.55 4.12 -4.13
C THR A 112 -4.69 3.61 -5.00
N ASP A 113 -5.41 4.55 -5.60
CA ASP A 113 -6.51 4.33 -6.52
C ASP A 113 -5.95 4.33 -7.95
N THR A 114 -5.35 3.20 -8.32
CA THR A 114 -4.36 3.08 -9.41
C THR A 114 -4.91 3.52 -10.77
N LEU A 115 -6.08 3.06 -11.18
CA LEU A 115 -6.62 3.42 -12.49
C LEU A 115 -7.36 4.77 -12.50
N ASN A 116 -7.60 5.37 -11.33
CA ASN A 116 -8.01 6.77 -11.19
C ASN A 116 -6.83 7.73 -11.04
N SER A 117 -5.59 7.21 -11.05
CA SER A 117 -4.36 8.03 -11.03
C SER A 117 -4.25 8.97 -9.83
N ARG A 118 -4.63 8.49 -8.64
CA ARG A 118 -4.68 9.29 -7.41
C ARG A 118 -4.37 8.47 -6.16
N VAL A 119 -4.10 9.18 -5.08
CA VAL A 119 -4.16 8.66 -3.71
C VAL A 119 -5.35 9.29 -3.01
N GLN A 120 -6.15 8.48 -2.33
CA GLN A 120 -7.22 8.93 -1.44
C GLN A 120 -6.84 8.64 0.01
N VAL A 121 -7.13 9.57 0.91
CA VAL A 121 -6.79 9.46 2.34
C VAL A 121 -8.08 9.54 3.15
N PHE A 122 -8.29 8.56 4.00
CA PHE A 122 -9.49 8.43 4.83
C PHE A 122 -9.15 8.61 6.32
N SER A 123 -10.14 9.04 7.10
CA SER A 123 -10.04 9.13 8.57
C SER A 123 -9.75 7.77 9.22
N ALA A 124 -9.45 7.78 10.51
CA ALA A 124 -9.18 6.59 11.32
C ALA A 124 -10.26 5.51 11.22
N GLU A 125 -11.52 5.92 11.15
CA GLU A 125 -12.65 5.02 10.97
C GLU A 125 -12.78 4.53 9.51
N GLY A 126 -12.05 5.15 8.56
CA GLY A 126 -12.14 4.86 7.13
C GLY A 126 -13.47 5.32 6.50
N GLU A 127 -14.24 6.14 7.18
CA GLU A 127 -15.58 6.56 6.73
C GLU A 127 -15.56 7.90 6.02
N VAL A 128 -14.64 8.78 6.40
CA VAL A 128 -14.57 10.13 5.85
C VAL A 128 -13.35 10.27 4.97
N LEU A 129 -13.56 10.65 3.71
CA LEU A 129 -12.48 11.10 2.84
C LEU A 129 -11.95 12.43 3.36
N VAL A 130 -10.72 12.42 3.84
CA VAL A 130 -10.05 13.60 4.39
C VAL A 130 -9.46 14.47 3.29
N ARG A 131 -8.78 13.83 2.32
CA ARG A 131 -8.16 14.48 1.17
C ARG A 131 -7.83 13.48 0.07
N LYS A 132 -7.59 14.01 -1.10
CA LYS A 132 -7.06 13.26 -2.25
C LYS A 132 -6.03 14.11 -2.98
N PHE A 133 -5.07 13.46 -3.63
CA PHE A 133 -4.06 14.12 -4.45
C PHE A 133 -3.59 13.19 -5.57
N GLY A 134 -2.87 13.79 -6.53
CA GLY A 134 -2.51 13.13 -7.75
C GLY A 134 -3.57 13.29 -8.84
N GLN A 135 -3.12 13.32 -10.07
CA GLN A 135 -3.95 13.37 -11.27
C GLN A 135 -3.20 12.73 -12.42
N ARG A 136 -3.93 12.21 -13.38
CA ARG A 136 -3.33 11.66 -14.58
C ARG A 136 -2.67 12.75 -15.42
N GLY A 137 -1.43 12.52 -15.85
CA GLY A 137 -0.73 13.47 -16.70
C GLY A 137 0.71 13.08 -16.98
N LEU A 138 1.36 13.87 -17.82
CA LEU A 138 2.75 13.67 -18.28
C LEU A 138 3.76 14.57 -17.56
N TYR A 139 3.30 15.45 -16.68
CA TYR A 139 4.17 16.35 -15.94
C TYR A 139 4.67 15.73 -14.64
N LEU A 140 5.82 16.17 -14.17
CA LEU A 140 6.37 15.81 -12.87
C LEU A 140 5.34 16.03 -11.77
N GLY A 141 5.20 15.03 -10.88
CA GLY A 141 4.20 15.03 -9.83
C GLY A 141 2.83 14.46 -10.22
N ASN A 142 2.58 14.25 -11.53
CA ASN A 142 1.39 13.52 -11.96
C ASN A 142 1.56 12.02 -11.75
N LEU A 143 0.43 11.32 -11.57
CA LEU A 143 0.36 9.89 -11.40
C LEU A 143 -0.29 9.25 -12.65
N VAL A 144 0.36 8.23 -13.21
CA VAL A 144 -0.21 7.43 -14.31
C VAL A 144 -0.59 6.05 -13.82
N ARG A 145 0.32 5.43 -13.08
CA ARG A 145 0.11 4.09 -12.49
C ARG A 145 0.72 4.02 -11.08
N PRO A 146 0.12 4.76 -10.12
CA PRO A 146 0.57 4.69 -8.73
C PRO A 146 0.37 3.29 -8.18
N LYS A 147 1.37 2.82 -7.42
CA LYS A 147 1.38 1.53 -6.73
C LYS A 147 1.70 1.72 -5.25
N GLY A 148 2.87 1.26 -4.78
CA GLY A 148 3.24 1.35 -3.39
C GLY A 148 3.03 2.75 -2.81
N VAL A 149 2.51 2.83 -1.59
CA VAL A 149 2.38 4.06 -0.80
C VAL A 149 2.90 3.81 0.60
N SER A 150 3.63 4.78 1.15
CA SER A 150 4.08 4.78 2.54
C SER A 150 4.22 6.20 3.05
N VAL A 151 4.30 6.38 4.36
CA VAL A 151 4.34 7.70 5.01
C VAL A 151 5.47 7.70 6.03
N ASP A 152 6.22 8.80 6.11
CA ASP A 152 7.27 8.98 7.11
C ASP A 152 6.74 9.62 8.41
N SER A 153 7.62 9.81 9.39
CA SER A 153 7.23 10.39 10.69
C SER A 153 6.84 11.87 10.63
N GLU A 154 7.18 12.56 9.55
CA GLU A 154 6.82 13.98 9.30
C GLU A 154 5.51 14.11 8.52
N GLY A 155 4.95 12.97 8.07
CA GLY A 155 3.72 12.91 7.28
C GLY A 155 3.96 13.04 5.77
N ASN A 156 5.21 13.05 5.29
CA ASN A 156 5.46 13.02 3.85
C ASN A 156 5.04 11.68 3.26
N VAL A 157 4.41 11.74 2.10
CA VAL A 157 3.83 10.57 1.44
C VAL A 157 4.69 10.17 0.24
N TYR A 158 5.14 8.93 0.25
CA TYR A 158 5.97 8.32 -0.79
C TYR A 158 5.09 7.45 -1.66
N VAL A 159 5.02 7.73 -2.96
CA VAL A 159 4.20 6.99 -3.93
C VAL A 159 5.07 6.46 -5.06
N VAL A 160 5.08 5.15 -5.23
CA VAL A 160 5.72 4.52 -6.39
C VAL A 160 4.88 4.81 -7.63
N GLU A 161 5.50 5.43 -8.63
CA GLU A 161 4.92 5.65 -9.95
C GLU A 161 5.59 4.68 -10.95
N SER A 162 4.92 3.55 -11.19
CA SER A 162 5.53 2.44 -11.93
C SER A 162 5.58 2.64 -13.46
N TYR A 163 4.88 3.63 -14.01
CA TYR A 163 4.93 3.95 -15.43
C TYR A 163 6.19 4.74 -15.80
N TYR A 164 6.63 5.64 -14.89
CA TYR A 164 7.85 6.45 -15.07
C TYR A 164 9.04 5.93 -14.27
N ASP A 165 8.94 4.75 -13.68
CA ASP A 165 10.01 4.14 -12.89
C ASP A 165 10.55 5.08 -11.80
N SER A 166 9.65 5.73 -11.08
CA SER A 166 10.04 6.75 -10.09
C SER A 166 9.29 6.59 -8.77
N LEU A 167 9.86 7.17 -7.73
CA LEU A 167 9.21 7.43 -6.45
C LEU A 167 8.88 8.93 -6.40
N LEU A 168 7.63 9.26 -6.20
CA LEU A 168 7.17 10.62 -6.01
C LEU A 168 6.94 10.90 -4.53
N VAL A 169 7.45 12.02 -4.04
CA VAL A 169 7.27 12.45 -2.67
C VAL A 169 6.29 13.61 -2.62
N PHE A 170 5.31 13.52 -1.74
CA PHE A 170 4.30 14.55 -1.51
C PHE A 170 4.35 14.97 -0.04
N SER A 171 3.97 16.22 0.24
CA SER A 171 3.78 16.70 1.61
C SER A 171 2.57 16.01 2.28
N ALA A 172 2.43 16.17 3.59
CA ALA A 172 1.24 15.74 4.34
C ALA A 172 -0.08 16.31 3.78
N ARG A 173 -0.02 17.41 3.03
CA ARG A 173 -1.18 18.03 2.37
C ARG A 173 -1.44 17.49 0.97
N GLY A 174 -0.57 16.60 0.44
CA GLY A 174 -0.64 16.07 -0.92
C GLY A 174 -0.02 16.99 -1.99
N GLU A 175 0.81 17.96 -1.60
CA GLU A 175 1.55 18.82 -2.51
C GLU A 175 2.81 18.08 -2.99
N PHE A 176 3.06 18.07 -4.30
CA PHE A 176 4.25 17.44 -4.85
C PHE A 176 5.53 18.15 -4.39
N LEU A 177 6.49 17.38 -3.87
CA LEU A 177 7.76 17.88 -3.38
C LEU A 177 8.91 17.58 -4.33
N LEU A 178 9.16 16.31 -4.61
CA LEU A 178 10.26 15.89 -5.49
C LEU A 178 10.08 14.48 -6.05
N PRO A 179 10.70 14.17 -7.21
CA PRO A 179 10.83 12.81 -7.72
C PRO A 179 12.18 12.21 -7.32
N ILE A 180 12.22 10.88 -7.18
CA ILE A 180 13.43 10.08 -7.01
C ILE A 180 13.41 8.98 -8.04
N GLY A 181 14.53 8.71 -8.74
CA GLY A 181 14.65 7.58 -9.64
C GLY A 181 14.56 7.93 -11.12
N GLY A 182 13.74 7.19 -11.85
CA GLY A 182 13.66 7.15 -13.32
C GLY A 182 14.24 5.85 -13.85
N THR A 183 13.89 5.48 -15.09
CA THR A 183 14.20 4.19 -15.71
C THR A 183 15.69 3.88 -15.76
N GLY A 184 16.06 2.68 -15.31
CA GLY A 184 17.42 2.17 -15.42
C GLY A 184 17.81 1.15 -14.37
N THR A 185 19.06 0.65 -14.47
CA THR A 185 19.63 -0.38 -13.60
C THR A 185 20.71 0.17 -12.64
N SER A 186 21.21 1.38 -12.89
CA SER A 186 22.26 2.00 -12.06
C SER A 186 21.73 2.42 -10.70
N THR A 187 22.63 2.82 -9.79
CA THR A 187 22.28 3.34 -8.47
C THR A 187 21.34 4.54 -8.60
N GLY A 188 20.24 4.54 -7.83
CA GLY A 188 19.24 5.60 -7.85
C GLY A 188 18.29 5.56 -9.03
N ARG A 189 18.33 4.52 -9.89
CA ARG A 189 17.36 4.26 -10.96
C ARG A 189 16.56 3.01 -10.63
N PHE A 190 15.35 2.91 -11.22
CA PHE A 190 14.43 1.79 -11.03
C PHE A 190 13.99 1.20 -12.36
N TYR A 191 13.47 -0.02 -12.30
CA TYR A 191 12.78 -0.64 -13.42
C TYR A 191 11.54 -1.38 -12.92
N LEU A 192 10.36 -0.83 -13.25
CA LEU A 192 9.04 -1.25 -12.78
C LEU A 192 8.99 -1.43 -11.24
N PRO A 193 9.32 -0.41 -10.47
CA PRO A 193 9.20 -0.47 -9.02
C PRO A 193 7.74 -0.73 -8.63
N SER A 194 7.49 -1.49 -7.57
CA SER A 194 6.15 -1.92 -7.19
C SER A 194 5.73 -1.48 -5.79
N GLY A 195 6.61 -1.60 -4.82
CA GLY A 195 6.32 -1.33 -3.42
C GLY A 195 7.27 -0.32 -2.82
N VAL A 196 6.80 0.39 -1.81
CA VAL A 196 7.62 1.26 -0.95
C VAL A 196 7.21 1.03 0.51
N TRP A 197 8.19 1.07 1.39
CA TRP A 197 7.98 1.06 2.82
C TRP A 197 8.96 2.02 3.50
N VAL A 198 8.45 2.87 4.37
CA VAL A 198 9.24 3.76 5.21
C VAL A 198 9.29 3.20 6.62
N ASP A 199 10.48 2.97 7.14
CA ASP A 199 10.65 2.41 8.47
C ASP A 199 10.65 3.50 9.57
N ALA A 200 10.68 3.07 10.83
CA ALA A 200 10.65 3.96 11.99
C ALA A 200 11.88 4.92 12.10
N ARG A 201 12.89 4.74 11.26
CA ARG A 201 14.07 5.62 11.14
C ARG A 201 13.99 6.51 9.89
N ASN A 202 12.83 6.61 9.27
CA ASN A 202 12.59 7.32 8.01
C ASN A 202 13.49 6.82 6.85
N ARG A 203 13.90 5.54 6.88
CA ARG A 203 14.57 4.93 5.74
C ARG A 203 13.52 4.42 4.75
N VAL A 204 13.70 4.76 3.49
CA VAL A 204 12.77 4.44 2.41
C VAL A 204 13.26 3.21 1.66
N HIS A 205 12.51 2.12 1.74
CA HIS A 205 12.79 0.84 1.09
C HIS A 205 11.90 0.72 -0.14
N ILE A 206 12.47 0.46 -1.32
CA ILE A 206 11.74 0.37 -2.59
C ILE A 206 11.98 -1.00 -3.20
N ALA A 207 10.89 -1.72 -3.48
CA ALA A 207 10.94 -2.96 -4.24
C ALA A 207 11.11 -2.63 -5.74
N ASP A 208 12.33 -2.70 -6.21
CA ASP A 208 12.73 -2.47 -7.61
C ASP A 208 12.61 -3.79 -8.38
N MET A 209 11.36 -4.10 -8.78
CA MET A 209 10.90 -5.44 -9.12
C MET A 209 11.67 -6.06 -10.29
N PHE A 210 11.80 -5.37 -11.40
CA PHE A 210 12.48 -5.91 -12.57
C PHE A 210 14.00 -5.92 -12.47
N ASN A 211 14.56 -5.11 -11.57
CA ASN A 211 15.99 -5.19 -11.24
C ASN A 211 16.29 -6.25 -10.15
N GLY A 212 15.28 -6.92 -9.62
CA GLY A 212 15.42 -8.00 -8.63
C GLY A 212 16.10 -7.55 -7.32
N ARG A 213 15.85 -6.33 -6.88
CA ARG A 213 16.53 -5.76 -5.71
C ARG A 213 15.58 -4.92 -4.84
N VAL A 214 15.99 -4.68 -3.59
CA VAL A 214 15.43 -3.64 -2.74
C VAL A 214 16.43 -2.49 -2.68
N VAL A 215 16.00 -1.28 -2.98
CA VAL A 215 16.81 -0.07 -2.89
C VAL A 215 16.46 0.68 -1.61
N LEU A 216 17.49 1.12 -0.89
CA LEU A 216 17.35 1.86 0.36
C LEU A 216 17.83 3.31 0.17
N PHE A 217 16.95 4.25 0.54
CA PHE A 217 17.30 5.66 0.66
C PHE A 217 17.15 6.11 2.11
N GLN A 218 18.01 7.04 2.51
CA GLN A 218 17.87 7.75 3.77
C GLN A 218 18.06 9.23 3.49
N PHE A 219 17.09 10.04 3.91
CA PHE A 219 17.30 11.48 3.92
C PHE A 219 18.29 11.81 5.01
N LEU A 220 19.43 12.37 4.61
CA LEU A 220 20.36 12.98 5.54
C LEU A 220 19.79 14.36 5.81
N GLY A 221 19.00 14.51 6.86
CA GLY A 221 18.33 15.76 7.22
C GLY A 221 19.29 16.94 7.12
N GLY A 222 18.82 18.03 6.54
CA GLY A 222 19.54 19.30 6.58
C GLY A 222 19.62 19.75 8.03
N SER A 223 20.82 19.97 8.51
CA SER A 223 21.13 20.62 9.80
C SER A 223 20.61 22.04 9.81
#